data_da74e46c471eefd178bde5c245fcc25d
#
_entry.id   da74e46c471eefd178bde5c245fcc25d
#
_cell.length_a   1.000
_cell.length_b   1.000
_cell.length_c   1.000
_cell.angle_alpha   90.00
_cell.angle_beta   90.00
_cell.angle_gamma   90.00
#
_symmetry.space_group_name_H-M   'P 1'
#
loop_
_entity.id
_entity.type
_entity.pdbx_description
1 polymer ?
#
loop_
_entity_poly.entity_id
_entity_poly.type
_entity_poly.pdbx_seq_one_letter_code
_entity_poly.pdbx_strand_id
1 'polypeptide(L)'
;MLGSVLAFVLATVQPWIVLSDLHFDPFTQPHIVDRLAAAPPERWRAIFSSAEAAGPSGRGSDTNDALLELTLDGARSAVPDPRVVIVAGDFLAHDFRAKFARTAKVHDDAAYDAFVDKTIAFLAWELQAAFPRARLLPVIGNNDSYCGDYQSTPANAFLAHMAAAWGASVGAADPNAFIAQFSTGGYYTVPIPADHAQAIVLNDVFWSTNYKNACGDPKADPGGDELKWLQSTQAAIPAGTPVWVIAHIPPGVDVYATMHAPAGSPAVPFLADRFNDAFLTALDSNSTVAMSITGHTHMDSYRAIGPDASTLRAPMLVVPAVSPIFGNAPSFTILDVDSASAQVDDSQVFILTKSRDDWGWHREYDFDSVYGHGVIDAAHLWSLQQAIFGDERVRRHFEEFYQGGDGTAPITDSTWRLYWCANVALTVTAYTACAMPQIQHDLPPHPSPPPPPSPTPLASPSPAATATPSAAPT
;
A
#
# COMPACT_ATOMS: atom_id res chain seq x y z
N MET A 1 -45.06 -17.29 -30.05
CA MET A 1 -44.04 -16.24 -30.17
C MET A 1 -43.75 -15.70 -28.78
N LEU A 2 -42.80 -16.27 -28.13
CA LEU A 2 -42.28 -15.71 -26.88
C LEU A 2 -41.22 -14.67 -27.26
N GLY A 3 -41.52 -13.40 -27.07
CA GLY A 3 -40.55 -12.32 -27.21
C GLY A 3 -39.61 -12.35 -26.01
N SER A 4 -38.35 -12.70 -26.25
CA SER A 4 -37.28 -12.47 -25.29
C SER A 4 -37.11 -10.96 -25.10
N VAL A 5 -37.53 -10.45 -23.95
CA VAL A 5 -37.16 -9.10 -23.52
C VAL A 5 -35.69 -9.19 -23.12
N LEU A 6 -34.77 -8.75 -24.01
CA LEU A 6 -33.42 -8.43 -23.59
C LEU A 6 -33.55 -7.20 -22.67
N ALA A 7 -33.38 -7.44 -21.37
CA ALA A 7 -33.14 -6.35 -20.43
C ALA A 7 -31.73 -5.83 -20.74
N PHE A 8 -31.62 -4.68 -21.40
CA PHE A 8 -30.39 -3.89 -21.42
C PHE A 8 -30.17 -3.42 -19.99
N VAL A 9 -29.27 -4.06 -19.26
CA VAL A 9 -28.67 -3.47 -18.06
C VAL A 9 -27.90 -2.26 -18.58
N LEU A 10 -28.41 -1.07 -18.29
CA LEU A 10 -27.63 0.15 -18.54
C LEU A 10 -26.40 0.05 -17.63
N ALA A 11 -25.22 -0.04 -18.24
CA ALA A 11 -23.95 0.07 -17.55
C ALA A 11 -23.97 1.37 -16.73
N THR A 12 -23.71 1.26 -15.44
CA THR A 12 -23.63 2.42 -14.55
C THR A 12 -22.22 2.50 -14.00
N VAL A 13 -21.58 3.63 -14.23
CA VAL A 13 -20.30 3.93 -13.62
C VAL A 13 -20.48 4.01 -12.10
N GLN A 14 -19.63 3.33 -11.37
CA GLN A 14 -19.62 3.29 -9.90
C GLN A 14 -18.27 3.81 -9.41
N PRO A 15 -18.23 4.87 -8.60
CA PRO A 15 -16.98 5.33 -8.05
C PRO A 15 -16.51 4.41 -6.90
N TRP A 16 -15.27 3.96 -7.00
CA TRP A 16 -14.56 3.22 -5.95
C TRP A 16 -13.43 4.08 -5.43
N ILE A 17 -13.10 3.94 -4.14
CA ILE A 17 -11.97 4.64 -3.52
C ILE A 17 -10.84 3.63 -3.30
N VAL A 18 -9.61 4.04 -3.60
CA VAL A 18 -8.40 3.31 -3.24
C VAL A 18 -7.57 4.17 -2.31
N LEU A 19 -7.32 3.66 -1.12
CA LEU A 19 -6.35 4.18 -0.15
C LEU A 19 -5.19 3.19 -0.11
N SER A 20 -3.98 3.67 0.07
CA SER A 20 -2.80 2.81 0.21
C SER A 20 -1.88 3.35 1.28
N ASP A 21 -1.12 2.47 1.91
CA ASP A 21 0.00 2.84 2.77
C ASP A 21 -0.43 3.91 3.79
N LEU A 22 -1.44 3.56 4.61
CA LEU A 22 -1.96 4.46 5.64
C LEU A 22 -0.88 4.80 6.66
N HIS A 23 -0.06 3.83 7.04
CA HIS A 23 1.00 3.98 8.05
C HIS A 23 0.55 4.82 9.24
N PHE A 24 -0.58 4.44 9.84
CA PHE A 24 -1.15 5.21 10.94
C PHE A 24 -0.25 5.19 12.16
N ASP A 25 0.15 6.37 12.60
CA ASP A 25 1.05 6.61 13.74
C ASP A 25 0.30 7.21 14.94
N PRO A 26 -0.19 6.37 15.86
CA PRO A 26 -0.85 6.84 17.09
C PRO A 26 0.13 7.43 18.13
N PHE A 27 1.46 7.41 17.85
CA PHE A 27 2.50 7.82 18.79
C PHE A 27 2.93 9.29 18.62
N THR A 28 2.38 10.00 17.65
CA THR A 28 2.72 11.42 17.39
C THR A 28 2.43 12.33 18.58
N GLN A 29 1.56 11.91 19.48
CA GLN A 29 1.26 12.55 20.76
C GLN A 29 1.55 11.60 21.92
N PRO A 30 2.81 11.46 22.40
CA PRO A 30 3.21 10.45 23.36
C PRO A 30 2.42 10.44 24.67
N HIS A 31 1.93 11.61 25.11
CA HIS A 31 1.19 11.79 26.38
C HIS A 31 -0.19 11.13 26.41
N ILE A 32 -0.75 10.76 25.24
CA ILE A 32 -2.06 10.06 25.17
C ILE A 32 -1.94 8.56 24.95
N VAL A 33 -0.75 8.02 24.63
CA VAL A 33 -0.56 6.60 24.27
C VAL A 33 -1.09 5.65 25.34
N ASP A 34 -0.82 5.92 26.62
CA ASP A 34 -1.36 5.10 27.71
C ASP A 34 -2.90 5.17 27.80
N ARG A 35 -3.50 6.30 27.43
CA ARG A 35 -4.97 6.42 27.38
C ARG A 35 -5.55 5.62 26.23
N LEU A 36 -4.87 5.64 25.06
CA LEU A 36 -5.24 4.81 23.91
C LEU A 36 -5.10 3.32 24.27
N ALA A 37 -3.99 2.94 24.88
CA ALA A 37 -3.76 1.55 25.32
C ALA A 37 -4.83 1.05 26.30
N ALA A 38 -5.31 1.91 27.21
CA ALA A 38 -6.33 1.55 28.19
C ALA A 38 -7.76 1.56 27.62
N ALA A 39 -8.04 2.33 26.59
CA ALA A 39 -9.37 2.51 26.02
C ALA A 39 -9.71 1.44 24.95
N PRO A 40 -10.99 1.15 24.71
CA PRO A 40 -11.40 0.43 23.51
C PRO A 40 -11.27 1.31 22.26
N PRO A 41 -11.08 0.73 21.06
CA PRO A 41 -10.80 1.45 19.82
C PRO A 41 -11.84 2.53 19.48
N GLU A 42 -13.12 2.30 19.74
CA GLU A 42 -14.23 3.23 19.45
C GLU A 42 -14.14 4.54 20.27
N ARG A 43 -13.30 4.56 21.29
CA ARG A 43 -13.04 5.75 22.10
C ARG A 43 -11.81 6.55 21.65
N TRP A 44 -11.03 6.02 20.73
CA TRP A 44 -9.77 6.65 20.32
C TRP A 44 -10.00 8.02 19.68
N ARG A 45 -11.00 8.17 18.82
CA ARG A 45 -11.36 9.47 18.24
C ARG A 45 -11.59 10.54 19.30
N ALA A 46 -12.33 10.24 20.37
CA ALA A 46 -12.56 11.17 21.46
C ALA A 46 -11.28 11.47 22.27
N ILE A 47 -10.35 10.54 22.36
CA ILE A 47 -9.06 10.74 23.01
C ILE A 47 -8.19 11.67 22.18
N PHE A 48 -8.07 11.46 20.86
CA PHE A 48 -7.35 12.34 19.95
C PHE A 48 -7.93 13.76 19.97
N SER A 49 -9.25 13.90 19.82
CA SER A 49 -9.93 15.20 19.85
C SER A 49 -9.80 15.95 21.17
N SER A 50 -9.51 15.26 22.29
CA SER A 50 -9.29 15.87 23.60
C SER A 50 -7.84 16.30 23.84
N ALA A 51 -6.92 15.92 22.95
CA ALA A 51 -5.53 16.28 23.02
C ALA A 51 -5.27 17.66 22.37
N GLU A 52 -4.06 18.17 22.51
CA GLU A 52 -3.67 19.38 21.81
C GLU A 52 -3.75 19.17 20.30
N ALA A 53 -4.41 20.10 19.60
CA ALA A 53 -4.59 20.00 18.16
C ALA A 53 -3.23 20.02 17.44
N ALA A 54 -2.90 18.93 16.77
CA ALA A 54 -1.77 18.85 15.85
C ALA A 54 -2.27 19.07 14.41
N GLY A 55 -1.47 19.71 13.57
CA GLY A 55 -1.73 19.71 12.14
C GLY A 55 -1.50 18.33 11.53
N PRO A 56 -1.96 18.11 10.29
CA PRO A 56 -1.71 16.85 9.59
C PRO A 56 -0.21 16.61 9.38
N SER A 57 0.20 15.35 9.35
CA SER A 57 1.57 14.95 9.09
C SER A 57 2.05 15.52 7.75
N GLY A 58 3.26 16.06 7.76
CA GLY A 58 3.95 16.51 6.57
C GLY A 58 4.93 15.48 6.03
N ARG A 59 5.56 15.82 4.91
CA ARG A 59 6.57 14.97 4.24
C ARG A 59 7.65 14.50 5.21
N GLY A 60 8.03 13.24 5.09
CA GLY A 60 9.00 12.59 5.97
C GLY A 60 8.41 12.05 7.28
N SER A 61 7.09 12.01 7.42
CA SER A 61 6.40 11.48 8.60
C SER A 61 5.28 10.53 8.22
N ASP A 62 5.02 9.54 9.08
CA ASP A 62 3.85 8.67 8.97
C ASP A 62 2.54 9.43 9.28
N THR A 63 1.40 8.84 8.91
CA THR A 63 0.07 9.45 9.05
C THR A 63 -0.36 9.59 10.50
N ASN A 64 -0.50 10.80 10.99
CA ASN A 64 -1.11 11.07 12.29
C ASN A 64 -2.66 11.11 12.22
N ASP A 65 -3.31 11.24 13.38
CA ASP A 65 -4.77 11.30 13.48
C ASP A 65 -5.38 12.45 12.63
N ALA A 66 -4.77 13.62 12.63
CA ALA A 66 -5.27 14.76 11.86
C ALA A 66 -5.21 14.52 10.33
N LEU A 67 -4.16 13.86 9.84
CA LEU A 67 -4.07 13.51 8.42
C LEU A 67 -5.08 12.40 8.07
N LEU A 68 -5.25 11.38 8.93
CA LEU A 68 -6.26 10.34 8.74
C LEU A 68 -7.67 10.94 8.64
N GLU A 69 -8.03 11.82 9.57
CA GLU A 69 -9.34 12.50 9.57
C GLU A 69 -9.56 13.32 8.30
N LEU A 70 -8.58 14.15 7.91
CA LEU A 70 -8.64 14.91 6.66
C LEU A 70 -8.76 14.00 5.43
N THR A 71 -8.08 12.85 5.41
CA THR A 71 -8.15 11.90 4.31
C THR A 71 -9.54 11.29 4.17
N LEU A 72 -10.11 10.82 5.28
CA LEU A 72 -11.46 10.24 5.26
C LEU A 72 -12.52 11.28 4.89
N ASP A 73 -12.40 12.52 5.39
CA ASP A 73 -13.30 13.62 5.05
C ASP A 73 -13.16 14.05 3.58
N GLY A 74 -11.93 14.12 3.06
CA GLY A 74 -11.65 14.42 1.66
C GLY A 74 -12.22 13.37 0.73
N ALA A 75 -11.94 12.10 1.00
CA ALA A 75 -12.43 10.98 0.21
C ALA A 75 -13.97 10.88 0.23
N ARG A 76 -14.60 11.08 1.42
CA ARG A 76 -16.06 11.13 1.56
C ARG A 76 -16.67 12.34 0.85
N SER A 77 -16.00 13.47 0.84
CA SER A 77 -16.48 14.67 0.13
C SER A 77 -16.42 14.48 -1.39
N ALA A 78 -15.38 13.80 -1.89
CA ALA A 78 -15.24 13.48 -3.30
C ALA A 78 -16.23 12.38 -3.74
N VAL A 79 -16.41 11.33 -2.93
CA VAL A 79 -17.34 10.22 -3.18
C VAL A 79 -18.14 9.91 -1.91
N PRO A 80 -19.34 10.49 -1.74
CA PRO A 80 -20.16 10.29 -0.53
C PRO A 80 -20.66 8.86 -0.33
N ASP A 81 -20.79 8.08 -1.38
CA ASP A 81 -21.34 6.71 -1.34
C ASP A 81 -20.57 5.78 -2.27
N PRO A 82 -19.29 5.48 -1.98
CA PRO A 82 -18.52 4.56 -2.78
C PRO A 82 -19.08 3.14 -2.65
N ARG A 83 -19.01 2.34 -3.73
CA ARG A 83 -19.42 0.93 -3.69
C ARG A 83 -18.36 0.03 -3.06
N VAL A 84 -17.10 0.40 -3.26
CA VAL A 84 -15.93 -0.30 -2.73
C VAL A 84 -14.92 0.72 -2.23
N VAL A 85 -14.27 0.40 -1.12
CA VAL A 85 -13.04 1.07 -0.67
C VAL A 85 -11.97 -0.01 -0.54
N ILE A 86 -10.92 0.10 -1.33
CA ILE A 86 -9.73 -0.75 -1.23
C ILE A 86 -8.73 -0.06 -0.30
N VAL A 87 -8.14 -0.81 0.63
CA VAL A 87 -6.98 -0.34 1.41
C VAL A 87 -5.82 -1.27 1.07
N ALA A 88 -4.93 -0.78 0.22
CA ALA A 88 -3.89 -1.58 -0.42
C ALA A 88 -2.66 -1.86 0.46
N GLY A 89 -2.87 -2.08 1.76
CA GLY A 89 -1.86 -2.50 2.72
C GLY A 89 -1.22 -1.37 3.52
N ASP A 90 -0.34 -1.78 4.41
CA ASP A 90 0.44 -0.94 5.32
C ASP A 90 -0.43 -0.02 6.18
N PHE A 91 -1.19 -0.64 7.08
CA PHE A 91 -2.00 0.04 8.09
C PHE A 91 -1.16 0.64 9.20
N LEU A 92 -0.11 -0.09 9.64
CA LEU A 92 0.74 0.28 10.77
C LEU A 92 1.90 1.18 10.33
N ALA A 93 2.22 2.17 11.17
CA ALA A 93 3.36 3.05 10.96
C ALA A 93 4.70 2.30 10.91
N HIS A 94 5.68 2.86 10.25
CA HIS A 94 7.06 2.37 10.31
C HIS A 94 7.57 2.32 11.75
N ASP A 95 8.45 1.37 12.05
CA ASP A 95 9.04 1.20 13.38
C ASP A 95 8.00 1.10 14.52
N PHE A 96 6.80 0.57 14.27
CA PHE A 96 5.66 0.60 15.20
C PHE A 96 6.04 0.05 16.60
N ARG A 97 6.73 -1.10 16.65
CA ARG A 97 7.20 -1.70 17.93
C ARG A 97 8.17 -0.79 18.67
N ALA A 98 9.10 -0.16 17.96
CA ALA A 98 10.07 0.73 18.57
C ALA A 98 9.42 2.04 19.06
N LYS A 99 8.42 2.56 18.31
CA LYS A 99 7.62 3.73 18.73
C LYS A 99 6.81 3.40 19.99
N PHE A 100 6.14 2.25 20.03
CA PHE A 100 5.41 1.77 21.21
C PHE A 100 6.32 1.64 22.42
N ALA A 101 7.46 0.97 22.28
CA ALA A 101 8.42 0.78 23.39
C ALA A 101 8.98 2.09 23.96
N ARG A 102 9.03 3.15 23.17
CA ARG A 102 9.49 4.48 23.64
C ARG A 102 8.41 5.31 24.32
N THR A 103 7.13 5.04 24.04
CA THR A 103 6.02 5.94 24.40
C THR A 103 5.06 5.33 25.43
N ALA A 104 4.85 4.02 25.40
CA ALA A 104 3.96 3.33 26.35
C ALA A 104 4.66 3.04 27.68
N LYS A 105 3.91 3.07 28.79
CA LYS A 105 4.43 2.70 30.11
C LYS A 105 4.60 1.21 30.31
N VAL A 106 3.72 0.42 29.67
CA VAL A 106 3.79 -1.04 29.65
C VAL A 106 4.14 -1.46 28.24
N HIS A 107 5.25 -2.16 28.08
CA HIS A 107 5.83 -2.49 26.77
C HIS A 107 6.27 -3.96 26.67
N ASP A 108 5.61 -4.86 27.42
CA ASP A 108 5.74 -6.28 27.16
C ASP A 108 5.03 -6.66 25.84
N ASP A 109 5.32 -7.87 25.33
CA ASP A 109 4.78 -8.33 24.04
C ASP A 109 3.25 -8.37 24.04
N ALA A 110 2.60 -8.76 25.12
CA ALA A 110 1.14 -8.84 25.20
C ALA A 110 0.50 -7.45 25.13
N ALA A 111 1.09 -6.43 25.78
CA ALA A 111 0.61 -5.06 25.71
C ALA A 111 0.83 -4.47 24.31
N TYR A 112 1.94 -4.81 23.66
CA TYR A 112 2.23 -4.41 22.28
C TYR A 112 1.22 -5.03 21.30
N ASP A 113 1.04 -6.34 21.33
CA ASP A 113 0.11 -7.05 20.44
C ASP A 113 -1.31 -6.50 20.61
N ALA A 114 -1.76 -6.29 21.86
CA ALA A 114 -3.07 -5.68 22.12
C ALA A 114 -3.18 -4.23 21.61
N PHE A 115 -2.09 -3.47 21.56
CA PHE A 115 -2.09 -2.12 21.01
C PHE A 115 -2.15 -2.14 19.48
N VAL A 116 -1.46 -3.07 18.84
CA VAL A 116 -1.57 -3.31 17.39
C VAL A 116 -3.01 -3.68 17.03
N ASP A 117 -3.62 -4.65 17.74
CA ASP A 117 -5.01 -5.05 17.50
C ASP A 117 -5.99 -3.87 17.60
N LYS A 118 -5.81 -3.02 18.62
CA LYS A 118 -6.64 -1.83 18.78
C LYS A 118 -6.42 -0.81 17.67
N THR A 119 -5.20 -0.68 17.16
CA THR A 119 -4.91 0.21 16.04
C THR A 119 -5.62 -0.26 14.78
N ILE A 120 -5.54 -1.55 14.45
CA ILE A 120 -6.26 -2.14 13.32
C ILE A 120 -7.77 -2.00 13.49
N ALA A 121 -8.31 -2.30 14.68
CA ALA A 121 -9.73 -2.17 14.94
C ALA A 121 -10.22 -0.71 14.87
N PHE A 122 -9.41 0.25 15.31
CA PHE A 122 -9.68 1.68 15.17
C PHE A 122 -9.77 2.09 13.70
N LEU A 123 -8.82 1.70 12.87
CA LEU A 123 -8.81 2.01 11.45
C LEU A 123 -10.01 1.37 10.73
N ALA A 124 -10.32 0.11 11.03
CA ALA A 124 -11.50 -0.56 10.49
C ALA A 124 -12.80 0.16 10.88
N TRP A 125 -12.90 0.60 12.14
CA TRP A 125 -14.06 1.35 12.64
C TRP A 125 -14.20 2.72 11.98
N GLU A 126 -13.10 3.49 11.84
CA GLU A 126 -13.10 4.80 11.18
C GLU A 126 -13.53 4.69 9.70
N LEU A 127 -12.98 3.72 8.98
CA LEU A 127 -13.33 3.47 7.58
C LEU A 127 -14.78 3.03 7.41
N GLN A 128 -15.28 2.16 8.30
CA GLN A 128 -16.68 1.77 8.33
C GLN A 128 -17.61 2.95 8.64
N ALA A 129 -17.22 3.82 9.58
CA ALA A 129 -17.99 5.01 9.92
C ALA A 129 -18.01 6.02 8.77
N ALA A 130 -16.88 6.18 8.07
CA ALA A 130 -16.78 7.06 6.91
C ALA A 130 -17.58 6.53 5.70
N PHE A 131 -17.58 5.21 5.46
CA PHE A 131 -18.17 4.56 4.29
C PHE A 131 -19.09 3.39 4.66
N PRO A 132 -20.21 3.65 5.34
CA PRO A 132 -21.03 2.61 5.98
C PRO A 132 -21.73 1.63 5.01
N ARG A 133 -21.76 1.94 3.72
CA ARG A 133 -22.37 1.08 2.68
C ARG A 133 -21.35 0.47 1.72
N ALA A 134 -20.10 0.87 1.82
CA ALA A 134 -19.05 0.33 0.97
C ALA A 134 -18.64 -1.08 1.42
N ARG A 135 -18.20 -1.90 0.46
CA ARG A 135 -17.35 -3.05 0.77
C ARG A 135 -15.94 -2.56 1.01
N LEU A 136 -15.36 -2.93 2.15
CA LEU A 136 -13.99 -2.56 2.50
C LEU A 136 -13.10 -3.76 2.23
N LEU A 137 -12.12 -3.60 1.32
CA LEU A 137 -11.21 -4.67 0.92
C LEU A 137 -9.80 -4.41 1.48
N PRO A 138 -9.49 -4.94 2.68
CA PRO A 138 -8.17 -4.76 3.28
C PRO A 138 -7.15 -5.71 2.65
N VAL A 139 -5.94 -5.22 2.40
CA VAL A 139 -4.76 -5.98 1.98
C VAL A 139 -3.74 -5.98 3.11
N ILE A 140 -2.96 -7.03 3.26
CA ILE A 140 -1.81 -7.06 4.19
C ILE A 140 -0.62 -6.38 3.52
N GLY A 141 -0.03 -5.36 4.18
CA GLY A 141 1.24 -4.76 3.78
C GLY A 141 2.42 -5.29 4.60
N ASN A 142 3.63 -4.90 4.22
CA ASN A 142 4.85 -5.41 4.87
C ASN A 142 5.00 -4.97 6.32
N ASN A 143 4.41 -3.84 6.72
CA ASN A 143 4.43 -3.36 8.11
C ASN A 143 3.33 -4.01 8.98
N ASP A 144 2.40 -4.76 8.38
CA ASP A 144 1.22 -5.27 9.06
C ASP A 144 1.49 -6.62 9.74
N SER A 145 2.12 -6.58 10.90
CA SER A 145 2.45 -7.75 11.67
C SER A 145 2.86 -7.38 13.10
N TYR A 146 2.66 -8.28 14.07
CA TYR A 146 3.26 -8.12 15.41
C TYR A 146 4.79 -8.18 15.38
N CYS A 147 5.37 -8.86 14.38
CA CYS A 147 6.79 -9.16 14.33
C CYS A 147 7.62 -8.06 13.69
N GLY A 148 6.97 -7.12 13.00
CA GLY A 148 7.59 -5.99 12.34
C GLY A 148 7.68 -6.15 10.82
N ASP A 149 8.38 -5.24 10.20
CA ASP A 149 8.49 -5.06 8.77
C ASP A 149 8.97 -6.33 8.04
N TYR A 150 8.24 -6.73 6.99
CA TYR A 150 8.42 -7.96 6.21
C TYR A 150 8.43 -9.27 7.02
N GLN A 151 7.81 -9.29 8.19
CA GLN A 151 7.78 -10.44 9.08
C GLN A 151 6.36 -10.99 9.31
N SER A 152 5.53 -11.00 8.27
CA SER A 152 4.21 -11.62 8.32
C SER A 152 4.33 -13.12 8.58
N THR A 153 3.44 -13.66 9.41
CA THR A 153 3.45 -15.08 9.81
C THR A 153 2.09 -15.70 9.50
N PRO A 154 2.00 -16.83 8.80
CA PRO A 154 0.72 -17.47 8.52
C PRO A 154 0.09 -18.03 9.81
N ALA A 155 -1.24 -18.11 9.82
CA ALA A 155 -2.07 -18.72 10.86
C ALA A 155 -1.78 -18.19 12.28
N ASN A 156 -1.47 -16.90 12.41
CA ASN A 156 -1.16 -16.26 13.69
C ASN A 156 -2.35 -15.44 14.24
N ALA A 157 -2.19 -14.97 15.48
CA ALA A 157 -3.23 -14.17 16.14
C ALA A 157 -3.48 -12.82 15.44
N PHE A 158 -2.46 -12.17 14.86
CA PHE A 158 -2.61 -10.94 14.11
C PHE A 158 -3.61 -11.10 12.95
N LEU A 159 -3.44 -12.14 12.10
CA LEU A 159 -4.34 -12.40 10.99
C LEU A 159 -5.76 -12.72 11.47
N ALA A 160 -5.90 -13.42 12.60
CA ALA A 160 -7.21 -13.70 13.18
C ALA A 160 -7.91 -12.43 13.68
N HIS A 161 -7.20 -11.51 14.35
CA HIS A 161 -7.74 -10.22 14.78
C HIS A 161 -8.07 -9.31 13.60
N MET A 162 -7.19 -9.27 12.58
CA MET A 162 -7.45 -8.55 11.34
C MET A 162 -8.72 -9.07 10.66
N ALA A 163 -8.86 -10.40 10.50
CA ALA A 163 -10.06 -11.01 9.94
C ALA A 163 -11.34 -10.64 10.70
N ALA A 164 -11.26 -10.61 12.03
CA ALA A 164 -12.39 -10.24 12.88
C ALA A 164 -12.76 -8.75 12.74
N ALA A 165 -11.78 -7.86 12.66
CA ALA A 165 -12.00 -6.42 12.51
C ALA A 165 -12.68 -6.07 11.18
N TRP A 166 -12.33 -6.75 10.09
CA TRP A 166 -12.81 -6.43 8.74
C TRP A 166 -13.95 -7.32 8.25
N GLY A 167 -14.18 -8.49 8.86
CA GLY A 167 -15.05 -9.54 8.33
C GLY A 167 -16.49 -9.10 8.02
N ALA A 168 -17.05 -8.16 8.78
CA ALA A 168 -18.39 -7.64 8.53
C ALA A 168 -18.49 -6.71 7.32
N SER A 169 -17.36 -6.10 6.88
CA SER A 169 -17.34 -5.04 5.86
C SER A 169 -16.86 -5.49 4.49
N VAL A 170 -16.21 -6.65 4.37
CA VAL A 170 -15.70 -7.13 3.08
C VAL A 170 -16.79 -7.57 2.10
N GLY A 171 -18.01 -7.78 2.57
CA GLY A 171 -19.13 -8.22 1.73
C GLY A 171 -19.03 -9.66 1.26
N ALA A 172 -18.34 -10.52 2.02
CA ALA A 172 -18.27 -11.94 1.77
C ALA A 172 -19.67 -12.59 1.89
N ALA A 173 -19.99 -13.54 1.02
CA ALA A 173 -21.25 -14.28 1.07
C ALA A 173 -21.35 -15.11 2.35
N ASP A 174 -20.24 -15.63 2.86
CA ASP A 174 -20.10 -16.29 4.16
C ASP A 174 -18.98 -15.62 4.95
N PRO A 175 -19.30 -14.77 5.94
CA PRO A 175 -18.30 -14.11 6.78
C PRO A 175 -17.42 -15.09 7.58
N ASN A 176 -17.95 -16.26 7.98
CA ASN A 176 -17.16 -17.24 8.72
C ASN A 176 -16.12 -17.91 7.80
N ALA A 177 -16.50 -18.22 6.56
CA ALA A 177 -15.56 -18.73 5.57
C ALA A 177 -14.45 -17.70 5.25
N PHE A 178 -14.81 -16.43 5.14
CA PHE A 178 -13.84 -15.34 5.00
C PHE A 178 -12.88 -15.30 6.18
N ILE A 179 -13.39 -15.26 7.42
CA ILE A 179 -12.56 -15.21 8.64
C ILE A 179 -11.61 -16.41 8.69
N ALA A 180 -12.11 -17.62 8.42
CA ALA A 180 -11.28 -18.82 8.42
C ALA A 180 -10.17 -18.77 7.38
N GLN A 181 -10.48 -18.32 6.16
CA GLN A 181 -9.51 -18.21 5.07
C GLN A 181 -8.47 -17.12 5.34
N PHE A 182 -8.92 -15.91 5.67
CA PHE A 182 -8.03 -14.79 5.96
C PHE A 182 -7.08 -15.12 7.12
N SER A 183 -7.58 -15.75 8.19
CA SER A 183 -6.75 -16.15 9.34
C SER A 183 -5.66 -17.15 8.99
N THR A 184 -5.77 -17.85 7.87
CA THR A 184 -4.75 -18.82 7.42
C THR A 184 -3.53 -18.12 6.81
N GLY A 185 -3.73 -17.08 5.99
CA GLY A 185 -2.62 -16.45 5.29
C GLY A 185 -2.78 -14.96 4.97
N GLY A 186 -3.91 -14.34 5.32
CA GLY A 186 -4.17 -12.92 5.00
C GLY A 186 -4.63 -12.68 3.56
N TYR A 187 -4.84 -13.75 2.77
CA TYR A 187 -5.36 -13.70 1.40
C TYR A 187 -6.76 -14.29 1.30
N TYR A 188 -7.56 -13.81 0.35
CA TYR A 188 -8.96 -14.22 0.22
C TYR A 188 -9.55 -13.88 -1.15
N THR A 189 -10.77 -14.38 -1.42
CA THR A 189 -11.57 -13.99 -2.57
C THR A 189 -12.98 -13.59 -2.14
N VAL A 190 -13.52 -12.56 -2.79
CA VAL A 190 -14.88 -12.09 -2.55
C VAL A 190 -15.52 -11.62 -3.87
N PRO A 191 -16.85 -11.74 -4.01
CA PRO A 191 -17.56 -11.09 -5.10
C PRO A 191 -17.47 -9.57 -4.94
N ILE A 192 -17.29 -8.85 -6.05
CA ILE A 192 -17.34 -7.39 -6.07
C ILE A 192 -18.63 -6.89 -6.73
N PRO A 193 -19.06 -5.63 -6.47
CA PRO A 193 -20.35 -5.12 -6.98
C PRO A 193 -20.28 -4.72 -8.46
N ALA A 194 -19.88 -5.66 -9.31
CA ALA A 194 -19.94 -5.60 -10.76
C ALA A 194 -20.45 -6.96 -11.27
N ASP A 195 -21.01 -7.02 -12.49
CA ASP A 195 -21.70 -8.21 -12.97
C ASP A 195 -20.76 -9.43 -12.99
N HIS A 196 -21.09 -10.43 -12.16
CA HIS A 196 -20.35 -11.69 -11.96
C HIS A 196 -18.85 -11.53 -11.63
N ALA A 197 -18.38 -10.33 -11.25
CA ALA A 197 -16.97 -10.08 -11.01
C ALA A 197 -16.52 -10.51 -9.61
N GLN A 198 -15.23 -10.84 -9.48
CA GLN A 198 -14.60 -11.23 -8.22
C GLN A 198 -13.30 -10.49 -7.96
N ALA A 199 -12.99 -10.25 -6.70
CA ALA A 199 -11.67 -9.84 -6.27
C ALA A 199 -10.90 -11.04 -5.68
N ILE A 200 -9.65 -11.17 -6.07
CA ILE A 200 -8.61 -12.00 -5.43
C ILE A 200 -7.68 -11.04 -4.72
N VAL A 201 -7.63 -11.13 -3.40
CA VAL A 201 -6.77 -10.30 -2.56
C VAL A 201 -5.64 -11.17 -2.01
N LEU A 202 -4.40 -10.71 -2.18
CA LEU A 202 -3.18 -11.44 -1.88
C LEU A 202 -2.48 -10.88 -0.64
N ASN A 203 -1.69 -11.70 0.02
CA ASN A 203 -0.69 -11.29 1.00
C ASN A 203 0.71 -11.52 0.42
N ASP A 204 1.05 -10.78 -0.60
CA ASP A 204 2.29 -10.91 -1.36
C ASP A 204 3.55 -10.47 -0.59
N VAL A 205 3.40 -10.05 0.68
CA VAL A 205 4.52 -9.91 1.61
C VAL A 205 5.31 -11.21 1.71
N PHE A 206 4.63 -12.37 1.65
CA PHE A 206 5.29 -13.68 1.62
C PHE A 206 6.16 -13.91 0.38
N TRP A 207 5.96 -13.13 -0.67
CA TRP A 207 6.70 -13.22 -1.93
C TRP A 207 7.87 -12.25 -2.01
N SER A 208 7.94 -11.27 -1.09
CA SER A 208 8.99 -10.27 -1.09
C SER A 208 10.39 -10.86 -0.91
N THR A 209 11.38 -10.24 -1.58
CA THR A 209 12.79 -10.54 -1.36
C THR A 209 13.26 -10.24 0.07
N ASN A 210 12.56 -9.34 0.76
CA ASN A 210 12.85 -8.93 2.14
C ASN A 210 12.12 -9.80 3.18
N TYR A 211 11.21 -10.69 2.75
CA TYR A 211 10.41 -11.51 3.65
C TYR A 211 11.25 -12.35 4.61
N LYS A 212 10.87 -12.34 5.88
CA LYS A 212 11.47 -13.14 6.95
C LYS A 212 10.37 -13.76 7.81
N ASN A 213 10.35 -15.08 7.93
CA ASN A 213 9.45 -15.77 8.87
C ASN A 213 10.08 -15.84 10.27
N ALA A 214 10.37 -14.67 10.86
CA ALA A 214 11.13 -14.59 12.11
C ALA A 214 10.32 -15.03 13.35
N CYS A 215 9.00 -14.88 13.31
CA CYS A 215 8.10 -15.22 14.42
C CYS A 215 7.33 -16.52 14.20
N GLY A 216 7.57 -17.22 13.11
CA GLY A 216 6.90 -18.46 12.74
C GLY A 216 7.83 -19.65 12.62
N ASP A 217 7.36 -20.73 12.01
CA ASP A 217 8.20 -21.87 11.66
C ASP A 217 9.15 -21.50 10.51
N PRO A 218 10.46 -21.47 10.71
CA PRO A 218 11.43 -21.11 9.66
C PRO A 218 11.46 -22.10 8.48
N LYS A 219 10.80 -23.25 8.61
CA LYS A 219 10.68 -24.26 7.53
C LYS A 219 9.40 -24.10 6.71
N ALA A 220 8.46 -23.28 7.14
CA ALA A 220 7.24 -23.02 6.39
C ALA A 220 7.56 -22.24 5.09
N ASP A 221 6.80 -22.52 4.03
CA ASP A 221 6.83 -21.79 2.77
C ASP A 221 5.46 -21.16 2.50
N PRO A 222 5.07 -20.14 3.27
CA PRO A 222 3.75 -19.53 3.13
C PRO A 222 3.52 -18.92 1.75
N GLY A 223 4.56 -18.38 1.11
CA GLY A 223 4.46 -17.90 -0.26
C GLY A 223 4.17 -19.00 -1.28
N GLY A 224 4.76 -20.19 -1.10
CA GLY A 224 4.44 -21.35 -1.93
C GLY A 224 3.02 -21.89 -1.70
N ASP A 225 2.51 -21.78 -0.48
CA ASP A 225 1.14 -22.20 -0.16
C ASP A 225 0.11 -21.20 -0.70
N GLU A 226 0.37 -19.90 -0.60
CA GLU A 226 -0.44 -18.86 -1.22
C GLU A 226 -0.47 -19.00 -2.75
N LEU A 227 0.66 -19.28 -3.38
CA LEU A 227 0.72 -19.49 -4.83
C LEU A 227 -0.14 -20.66 -5.27
N LYS A 228 -0.11 -21.80 -4.54
CA LYS A 228 -0.99 -22.95 -4.82
C LYS A 228 -2.46 -22.58 -4.65
N TRP A 229 -2.77 -21.82 -3.59
CA TRP A 229 -4.13 -21.33 -3.38
C TRP A 229 -4.58 -20.40 -4.51
N LEU A 230 -3.75 -19.46 -4.97
CA LEU A 230 -4.05 -18.57 -6.10
C LEU A 230 -4.35 -19.38 -7.36
N GLN A 231 -3.48 -20.33 -7.71
CA GLN A 231 -3.67 -21.21 -8.88
C GLN A 231 -4.98 -22.01 -8.81
N SER A 232 -5.29 -22.58 -7.64
CA SER A 232 -6.52 -23.35 -7.46
C SER A 232 -7.77 -22.44 -7.50
N THR A 233 -7.69 -21.24 -6.96
CA THR A 233 -8.76 -20.23 -6.98
C THR A 233 -9.04 -19.79 -8.41
N GLN A 234 -8.00 -19.44 -9.17
CA GLN A 234 -8.17 -19.04 -10.58
C GLN A 234 -8.75 -20.17 -11.43
N ALA A 235 -8.32 -21.41 -11.22
CA ALA A 235 -8.87 -22.57 -11.92
C ALA A 235 -10.36 -22.84 -11.61
N ALA A 236 -10.83 -22.43 -10.46
CA ALA A 236 -12.23 -22.54 -10.04
C ALA A 236 -13.14 -21.42 -10.55
N ILE A 237 -12.58 -20.29 -10.95
CA ILE A 237 -13.34 -19.16 -11.50
C ILE A 237 -13.81 -19.50 -12.92
N PRO A 238 -15.11 -19.36 -13.24
CA PRO A 238 -15.62 -19.62 -14.58
C PRO A 238 -14.92 -18.75 -15.64
N ALA A 239 -14.66 -19.32 -16.79
CA ALA A 239 -14.05 -18.60 -17.91
C ALA A 239 -14.89 -17.36 -18.30
N GLY A 240 -14.22 -16.23 -18.51
CA GLY A 240 -14.86 -14.97 -18.84
C GLY A 240 -15.38 -14.15 -17.65
N THR A 241 -15.24 -14.66 -16.42
CA THR A 241 -15.51 -13.89 -15.20
C THR A 241 -14.47 -12.77 -15.06
N PRO A 242 -14.88 -11.49 -14.94
CA PRO A 242 -13.94 -10.41 -14.64
C PRO A 242 -13.33 -10.60 -13.25
N VAL A 243 -12.01 -10.46 -13.16
CA VAL A 243 -11.26 -10.62 -11.91
C VAL A 243 -10.47 -9.34 -11.61
N TRP A 244 -10.56 -8.86 -10.38
CA TRP A 244 -9.63 -7.89 -9.83
C TRP A 244 -8.60 -8.62 -9.00
N VAL A 245 -7.31 -8.29 -9.20
CA VAL A 245 -6.21 -8.82 -8.37
C VAL A 245 -5.64 -7.68 -7.56
N ILE A 246 -5.77 -7.79 -6.24
CA ILE A 246 -5.37 -6.73 -5.31
C ILE A 246 -4.26 -7.29 -4.43
N ALA A 247 -3.13 -6.60 -4.40
CA ALA A 247 -1.95 -6.96 -3.61
C ALA A 247 -1.33 -5.69 -3.01
N HIS A 248 -0.29 -5.82 -2.23
CA HIS A 248 0.42 -4.66 -1.69
C HIS A 248 1.66 -4.31 -2.52
N ILE A 249 2.51 -5.29 -2.80
CA ILE A 249 3.83 -5.10 -3.41
C ILE A 249 3.73 -5.31 -4.94
N PRO A 250 4.11 -4.33 -5.77
CA PRO A 250 4.07 -4.50 -7.22
C PRO A 250 5.15 -5.47 -7.71
N PRO A 251 4.92 -6.24 -8.80
CA PRO A 251 5.96 -7.00 -9.44
C PRO A 251 6.99 -6.09 -10.12
N GLY A 252 8.22 -6.57 -10.24
CA GLY A 252 9.29 -5.86 -10.94
C GLY A 252 10.41 -5.38 -10.01
N VAL A 253 11.01 -4.25 -10.35
CA VAL A 253 12.24 -3.74 -9.73
C VAL A 253 11.98 -2.49 -8.92
N ASP A 254 12.53 -2.46 -7.71
CA ASP A 254 12.64 -1.25 -6.89
C ASP A 254 13.76 -0.37 -7.47
N VAL A 255 13.34 0.68 -8.19
CA VAL A 255 14.26 1.62 -8.84
C VAL A 255 15.05 2.42 -7.80
N TYR A 256 14.37 2.84 -6.72
CA TYR A 256 15.03 3.63 -5.68
C TYR A 256 16.13 2.81 -4.99
N ALA A 257 15.84 1.61 -4.52
CA ALA A 257 16.83 0.73 -3.93
C ALA A 257 17.94 0.35 -4.92
N THR A 258 17.61 0.12 -6.20
CA THR A 258 18.58 -0.18 -7.26
C THR A 258 19.56 0.97 -7.47
N MET A 259 19.08 2.20 -7.49
CA MET A 259 19.94 3.40 -7.68
C MET A 259 20.84 3.69 -6.47
N HIS A 260 20.43 3.28 -5.28
CA HIS A 260 21.18 3.47 -4.04
C HIS A 260 22.06 2.26 -3.66
N ALA A 261 21.96 1.17 -4.42
CA ALA A 261 22.82 0.00 -4.22
C ALA A 261 24.27 0.31 -4.60
N PRO A 262 25.26 -0.40 -4.03
CA PRO A 262 26.67 -0.25 -4.43
C PRO A 262 26.85 -0.41 -5.94
N ALA A 263 27.79 0.37 -6.52
CA ALA A 263 28.04 0.32 -7.95
C ALA A 263 28.37 -1.12 -8.42
N GLY A 264 27.71 -1.54 -9.49
CA GLY A 264 27.85 -2.91 -10.02
C GLY A 264 26.95 -3.97 -9.37
N SER A 265 26.12 -3.59 -8.38
CA SER A 265 25.09 -4.48 -7.85
C SER A 265 24.04 -4.80 -8.92
N PRO A 266 23.41 -5.99 -8.88
CA PRO A 266 22.24 -6.26 -9.71
C PRO A 266 21.07 -5.35 -9.29
N ALA A 267 20.11 -5.17 -10.18
CA ALA A 267 18.86 -4.49 -9.87
C ALA A 267 18.14 -5.22 -8.72
N VAL A 268 17.50 -4.46 -7.84
CA VAL A 268 16.82 -4.96 -6.63
C VAL A 268 15.37 -5.29 -6.96
N PRO A 269 14.96 -6.56 -7.00
CA PRO A 269 13.56 -6.89 -7.23
C PRO A 269 12.72 -6.71 -5.97
N PHE A 270 11.44 -6.36 -6.13
CA PHE A 270 10.48 -6.34 -5.02
C PHE A 270 10.16 -7.76 -4.54
N LEU A 271 9.87 -8.66 -5.48
CA LEU A 271 9.48 -10.04 -5.22
C LEU A 271 10.62 -11.00 -5.60
N ALA A 272 10.74 -12.09 -4.86
CA ALA A 272 11.70 -13.16 -5.23
C ALA A 272 11.33 -13.72 -6.61
N ASP A 273 12.34 -14.01 -7.46
CA ASP A 273 12.17 -14.36 -8.87
C ASP A 273 11.09 -15.41 -9.11
N ARG A 274 11.08 -16.50 -8.30
CA ARG A 274 10.09 -17.57 -8.43
C ARG A 274 8.64 -17.09 -8.23
N PHE A 275 8.43 -16.09 -7.38
CA PHE A 275 7.12 -15.53 -7.10
C PHE A 275 6.76 -14.43 -8.07
N ASN A 276 7.72 -13.60 -8.44
CA ASN A 276 7.52 -12.56 -9.46
C ASN A 276 7.05 -13.18 -10.78
N ASP A 277 7.76 -14.22 -11.27
CA ASP A 277 7.41 -14.90 -12.52
C ASP A 277 6.04 -15.62 -12.42
N ALA A 278 5.76 -16.24 -11.27
CA ALA A 278 4.49 -16.91 -11.04
C ALA A 278 3.33 -15.91 -10.94
N PHE A 279 3.54 -14.76 -10.31
CA PHE A 279 2.54 -13.70 -10.22
C PHE A 279 2.24 -13.12 -11.61
N LEU A 280 3.24 -12.77 -12.39
CA LEU A 280 3.07 -12.32 -13.77
C LEU A 280 2.33 -13.36 -14.62
N THR A 281 2.66 -14.65 -14.46
CA THR A 281 1.97 -15.75 -15.14
C THR A 281 0.50 -15.84 -14.70
N ALA A 282 0.22 -15.66 -13.40
CA ALA A 282 -1.15 -15.67 -12.87
C ALA A 282 -1.98 -14.53 -13.42
N LEU A 283 -1.40 -13.34 -13.57
CA LEU A 283 -2.05 -12.19 -14.19
C LEU A 283 -2.27 -12.38 -15.71
N ASP A 284 -1.43 -13.17 -16.36
CA ASP A 284 -1.53 -13.53 -17.80
C ASP A 284 -2.41 -14.77 -18.07
N SER A 285 -2.94 -15.41 -17.02
CA SER A 285 -3.70 -16.67 -17.14
C SER A 285 -5.12 -16.46 -17.72
N ASN A 286 -5.86 -17.57 -17.91
CA ASN A 286 -7.17 -17.65 -18.58
C ASN A 286 -8.31 -16.84 -17.96
N SER A 287 -8.14 -16.24 -16.80
CA SER A 287 -9.11 -15.33 -16.20
C SER A 287 -8.94 -13.94 -16.80
N THR A 288 -10.04 -13.27 -17.08
CA THR A 288 -10.03 -11.88 -17.54
C THR A 288 -9.70 -10.99 -16.37
N VAL A 289 -8.40 -10.66 -16.18
CA VAL A 289 -8.00 -9.67 -15.18
C VAL A 289 -8.43 -8.30 -15.69
N ALA A 290 -9.49 -7.78 -15.09
CA ALA A 290 -10.05 -6.47 -15.44
C ALA A 290 -9.17 -5.33 -14.91
N MET A 291 -8.61 -5.49 -13.71
CA MET A 291 -7.68 -4.54 -13.09
C MET A 291 -6.83 -5.22 -12.03
N SER A 292 -5.60 -4.76 -11.86
CA SER A 292 -4.77 -5.07 -10.70
C SER A 292 -4.43 -3.78 -9.95
N ILE A 293 -4.44 -3.84 -8.61
CA ILE A 293 -4.11 -2.72 -7.73
C ILE A 293 -2.99 -3.13 -6.79
N THR A 294 -1.97 -2.27 -6.67
CA THR A 294 -0.90 -2.40 -5.67
C THR A 294 -0.56 -1.03 -5.07
N GLY A 295 0.18 -1.01 -3.96
CA GLY A 295 0.70 0.18 -3.27
C GLY A 295 2.21 0.11 -3.09
N HIS A 296 2.67 0.17 -1.83
CA HIS A 296 4.03 -0.10 -1.36
C HIS A 296 5.09 0.93 -1.76
N THR A 297 5.07 1.40 -3.00
CA THR A 297 6.08 2.38 -3.47
C THR A 297 5.80 3.79 -2.97
N HIS A 298 4.60 4.05 -2.47
CA HIS A 298 4.03 5.35 -2.13
C HIS A 298 3.84 6.30 -3.32
N MET A 299 4.21 5.87 -4.52
CA MET A 299 4.25 6.68 -5.74
C MET A 299 3.22 6.22 -6.75
N ASP A 300 2.75 7.16 -7.56
CA ASP A 300 1.80 6.87 -8.63
C ASP A 300 2.51 6.31 -9.86
N SER A 301 2.15 5.10 -10.26
CA SER A 301 2.64 4.51 -11.49
C SER A 301 1.73 3.40 -12.00
N TYR A 302 2.03 2.86 -13.17
CA TYR A 302 1.19 1.85 -13.81
C TYR A 302 2.02 0.84 -14.60
N ARG A 303 1.46 -0.37 -14.78
CA ARG A 303 2.09 -1.44 -15.54
C ARG A 303 1.09 -2.09 -16.50
N ALA A 304 1.55 -2.35 -17.71
CA ALA A 304 0.85 -3.21 -18.65
C ALA A 304 1.50 -4.59 -18.64
N ILE A 305 0.78 -5.60 -18.19
CA ILE A 305 1.33 -6.94 -17.93
C ILE A 305 1.05 -7.86 -19.10
N GLY A 306 2.10 -8.53 -19.57
CA GLY A 306 2.07 -9.48 -20.65
C GLY A 306 3.47 -9.77 -21.15
N PRO A 307 3.68 -10.88 -21.89
CA PRO A 307 5.02 -11.26 -22.37
C PRO A 307 5.57 -10.30 -23.43
N ASP A 308 4.71 -9.63 -24.19
CA ASP A 308 5.05 -8.61 -25.19
C ASP A 308 3.84 -7.74 -25.54
N ALA A 309 4.07 -6.68 -26.30
CA ALA A 309 3.04 -5.72 -26.73
C ALA A 309 1.84 -6.35 -27.48
N SER A 310 2.00 -7.50 -28.09
CA SER A 310 0.93 -8.17 -28.84
C SER A 310 0.10 -9.12 -27.98
N THR A 311 0.57 -9.42 -26.77
CA THR A 311 -0.02 -10.40 -25.86
C THR A 311 -0.27 -9.84 -24.46
N LEU A 312 -0.48 -8.51 -24.36
CA LEU A 312 -0.85 -7.84 -23.12
C LEU A 312 -2.18 -8.39 -22.57
N ARG A 313 -2.25 -8.64 -21.27
CA ARG A 313 -3.38 -9.30 -20.61
C ARG A 313 -3.98 -8.53 -19.46
N ALA A 314 -3.16 -7.89 -18.63
CA ALA A 314 -3.65 -7.25 -17.42
C ALA A 314 -3.12 -5.83 -17.25
N PRO A 315 -4.01 -4.87 -16.94
CA PRO A 315 -3.61 -3.56 -16.44
C PRO A 315 -3.28 -3.62 -14.95
N MET A 316 -2.34 -2.78 -14.51
CA MET A 316 -2.06 -2.58 -13.10
C MET A 316 -1.84 -1.11 -12.78
N LEU A 317 -2.51 -0.62 -11.75
CA LEU A 317 -2.21 0.66 -11.11
C LEU A 317 -1.43 0.41 -9.82
N VAL A 318 -0.35 1.15 -9.66
CA VAL A 318 0.40 1.26 -8.41
C VAL A 318 0.00 2.58 -7.81
N VAL A 319 -0.87 2.54 -6.79
CA VAL A 319 -1.53 3.74 -6.29
C VAL A 319 -0.67 4.49 -5.27
N PRO A 320 -0.73 5.84 -5.26
CA PRO A 320 0.04 6.64 -4.33
C PRO A 320 -0.49 6.52 -2.90
N ALA A 321 0.38 6.79 -1.92
CA ALA A 321 0.14 6.59 -0.50
C ALA A 321 -0.60 7.76 0.17
N VAL A 322 -1.34 7.43 1.24
CA VAL A 322 -1.82 8.43 2.20
C VAL A 322 -0.66 8.98 3.04
N SER A 323 0.27 8.11 3.46
CA SER A 323 1.44 8.51 4.25
C SER A 323 2.46 9.27 3.41
N PRO A 324 2.87 10.49 3.83
CA PRO A 324 3.86 11.28 3.12
C PRO A 324 5.31 10.97 3.53
N ILE A 325 5.56 9.80 4.12
CA ILE A 325 6.86 9.46 4.75
C ILE A 325 8.04 9.52 3.77
N PHE A 326 7.84 9.15 2.51
CA PHE A 326 8.89 9.16 1.48
C PHE A 326 8.96 10.45 0.66
N GLY A 327 8.34 11.53 1.15
CA GLY A 327 8.41 12.84 0.51
C GLY A 327 7.34 13.07 -0.56
N ASN A 328 6.46 12.11 -0.79
CA ASN A 328 5.26 12.25 -1.61
C ASN A 328 4.21 13.16 -0.95
N ALA A 329 3.28 13.69 -1.74
CA ALA A 329 2.07 14.29 -1.17
C ALA A 329 1.13 13.19 -0.65
N PRO A 330 0.42 13.41 0.47
CA PRO A 330 -0.66 12.52 0.85
C PRO A 330 -1.67 12.40 -0.27
N SER A 331 -2.07 11.19 -0.63
CA SER A 331 -2.89 10.95 -1.81
C SER A 331 -3.95 9.88 -1.59
N PHE A 332 -5.02 9.93 -2.39
CA PHE A 332 -5.96 8.83 -2.59
C PHE A 332 -6.44 8.82 -4.04
N THR A 333 -6.91 7.65 -4.49
CA THR A 333 -7.37 7.46 -5.86
C THR A 333 -8.85 7.14 -5.90
N ILE A 334 -9.57 7.72 -6.87
CA ILE A 334 -10.95 7.35 -7.22
C ILE A 334 -10.90 6.64 -8.56
N LEU A 335 -11.58 5.50 -8.65
CA LEU A 335 -11.73 4.73 -9.88
C LEU A 335 -13.19 4.75 -10.30
N ASP A 336 -13.45 5.15 -11.53
CA ASP A 336 -14.76 5.05 -12.17
C ASP A 336 -14.88 3.66 -12.82
N VAL A 337 -15.64 2.77 -12.15
CA VAL A 337 -15.76 1.36 -12.54
C VAL A 337 -17.09 1.10 -13.23
N ASP A 338 -17.05 0.54 -14.43
CA ASP A 338 -18.24 0.07 -15.12
C ASP A 338 -18.82 -1.16 -14.44
N SER A 339 -20.09 -1.08 -14.04
CA SER A 339 -20.75 -2.15 -13.28
C SER A 339 -21.06 -3.41 -14.09
N ALA A 340 -21.05 -3.35 -15.41
CA ALA A 340 -21.35 -4.47 -16.28
C ALA A 340 -20.10 -5.25 -16.71
N SER A 341 -18.98 -4.55 -16.89
CA SER A 341 -17.71 -5.14 -17.34
C SER A 341 -16.68 -5.29 -16.24
N ALA A 342 -16.85 -4.58 -15.11
CA ALA A 342 -15.85 -4.43 -14.03
C ALA A 342 -14.54 -3.75 -14.49
N GLN A 343 -14.55 -3.08 -15.65
CA GLN A 343 -13.43 -2.32 -16.17
C GLN A 343 -13.38 -0.93 -15.53
N VAL A 344 -12.22 -0.32 -15.55
CA VAL A 344 -12.00 1.06 -15.08
C VAL A 344 -12.06 1.99 -16.28
N ASP A 345 -13.05 2.89 -16.28
CA ASP A 345 -13.24 3.88 -17.34
C ASP A 345 -12.35 5.11 -17.13
N ASP A 346 -12.15 5.53 -15.87
CA ASP A 346 -11.25 6.64 -15.52
C ASP A 346 -10.64 6.43 -14.13
N SER A 347 -9.50 7.08 -13.90
CA SER A 347 -8.80 7.11 -12.61
C SER A 347 -8.48 8.55 -12.25
N GLN A 348 -8.85 8.98 -11.04
CA GLN A 348 -8.64 10.33 -10.55
C GLN A 348 -7.77 10.28 -9.30
N VAL A 349 -6.64 10.97 -9.33
CA VAL A 349 -5.76 11.09 -8.17
C VAL A 349 -6.01 12.41 -7.45
N PHE A 350 -6.19 12.32 -6.15
CA PHE A 350 -6.35 13.47 -5.25
C PHE A 350 -5.14 13.60 -4.35
N ILE A 351 -4.66 14.83 -4.19
CA ILE A 351 -3.53 15.15 -3.30
C ILE A 351 -3.92 16.18 -2.25
N LEU A 352 -3.31 16.06 -1.08
CA LEU A 352 -3.43 17.04 -0.01
C LEU A 352 -2.26 18.03 -0.07
N THR A 353 -2.58 19.29 -0.29
CA THR A 353 -1.56 20.34 -0.28
C THR A 353 -1.91 21.45 0.70
N LYS A 354 -0.90 22.22 1.09
CA LYS A 354 -1.05 23.36 1.95
C LYS A 354 -1.02 24.65 1.12
N SER A 355 -2.12 25.40 1.12
CA SER A 355 -2.18 26.73 0.52
C SER A 355 -2.23 27.78 1.63
N ARG A 356 -1.18 28.59 1.77
CA ARG A 356 -0.99 29.52 2.89
C ARG A 356 -1.03 28.80 4.24
N ASP A 357 -2.15 28.90 4.99
CA ASP A 357 -2.32 28.28 6.30
C ASP A 357 -3.30 27.11 6.30
N ASP A 358 -4.00 26.88 5.18
CA ASP A 358 -5.05 25.87 5.08
C ASP A 358 -4.60 24.65 4.28
N TRP A 359 -4.90 23.46 4.79
CA TRP A 359 -4.77 22.20 4.09
C TRP A 359 -6.05 21.90 3.31
N GLY A 360 -5.90 21.47 2.04
CA GLY A 360 -7.03 21.14 1.19
C GLY A 360 -6.74 20.01 0.22
N TRP A 361 -7.70 19.11 0.08
CA TRP A 361 -7.69 18.11 -0.98
C TRP A 361 -8.12 18.73 -2.28
N HIS A 362 -7.41 18.40 -3.35
CA HIS A 362 -7.82 18.73 -4.71
C HIS A 362 -7.42 17.58 -5.65
N ARG A 363 -8.16 17.47 -6.74
CA ARG A 363 -7.80 16.53 -7.80
C ARG A 363 -6.52 17.04 -8.47
N GLU A 364 -5.49 16.21 -8.47
CA GLU A 364 -4.24 16.48 -9.17
C GLU A 364 -4.44 16.32 -10.67
N TYR A 365 -4.99 15.15 -11.07
CA TYR A 365 -5.33 14.87 -12.44
C TYR A 365 -6.47 13.85 -12.54
N ASP A 366 -7.10 13.75 -13.70
CA ASP A 366 -7.83 12.57 -14.14
C ASP A 366 -7.14 11.96 -15.37
N PHE A 367 -7.17 10.64 -15.42
CA PHE A 367 -6.42 9.86 -16.42
C PHE A 367 -6.88 10.19 -17.84
N ASP A 368 -8.19 10.27 -18.04
CA ASP A 368 -8.81 10.58 -19.31
C ASP A 368 -8.34 11.93 -19.89
N SER A 369 -8.29 12.97 -19.06
CA SER A 369 -7.92 14.31 -19.52
C SER A 369 -6.43 14.43 -19.86
N VAL A 370 -5.57 13.65 -19.18
CA VAL A 370 -4.11 13.78 -19.31
C VAL A 370 -3.54 12.77 -20.30
N TYR A 371 -4.03 11.52 -20.25
CA TYR A 371 -3.45 10.40 -20.98
C TYR A 371 -4.35 9.83 -22.08
N GLY A 372 -5.58 10.37 -22.22
CA GLY A 372 -6.52 10.03 -23.28
C GLY A 372 -7.68 9.16 -22.80
N HIS A 373 -8.82 9.37 -23.46
CA HIS A 373 -10.07 8.68 -23.12
C HIS A 373 -10.04 7.20 -23.49
N GLY A 374 -10.70 6.40 -22.69
CA GLY A 374 -10.95 4.98 -22.93
C GLY A 374 -10.75 4.15 -21.69
N VAL A 375 -11.18 2.90 -21.74
CA VAL A 375 -10.97 1.94 -20.67
C VAL A 375 -9.48 1.84 -20.34
N ILE A 376 -9.14 1.90 -19.06
CA ILE A 376 -7.77 1.72 -18.57
C ILE A 376 -7.45 0.21 -18.58
N ASP A 377 -7.23 -0.32 -19.77
CA ASP A 377 -6.81 -1.71 -20.00
C ASP A 377 -5.30 -1.81 -20.26
N ALA A 378 -4.81 -3.02 -20.42
CA ALA A 378 -3.39 -3.25 -20.67
C ALA A 378 -2.88 -2.61 -21.96
N ALA A 379 -3.72 -2.51 -23.01
CA ALA A 379 -3.35 -1.89 -24.28
C ALA A 379 -3.25 -0.37 -24.15
N HIS A 380 -4.18 0.26 -23.41
CA HIS A 380 -4.13 1.68 -23.11
C HIS A 380 -2.88 2.02 -22.28
N LEU A 381 -2.62 1.27 -21.20
CA LEU A 381 -1.40 1.47 -20.39
C LEU A 381 -0.11 1.24 -21.18
N TRP A 382 -0.09 0.27 -22.09
CA TRP A 382 1.06 0.09 -22.98
C TRP A 382 1.24 1.28 -23.92
N SER A 383 0.15 1.78 -24.52
CA SER A 383 0.20 2.96 -25.38
C SER A 383 0.69 4.18 -24.63
N LEU A 384 0.27 4.35 -23.37
CA LEU A 384 0.77 5.39 -22.48
C LEU A 384 2.28 5.25 -22.24
N GLN A 385 2.78 4.03 -21.97
CA GLN A 385 4.22 3.81 -21.81
C GLN A 385 5.02 4.18 -23.07
N GLN A 386 4.47 3.92 -24.26
CA GLN A 386 5.10 4.36 -25.51
C GLN A 386 5.06 5.88 -25.66
N ALA A 387 3.97 6.53 -25.24
CA ALA A 387 3.85 7.97 -25.27
C ALA A 387 4.83 8.66 -24.28
N ILE A 388 4.98 8.13 -23.06
CA ILE A 388 5.98 8.62 -22.09
C ILE A 388 7.41 8.55 -22.68
N PHE A 389 7.71 7.48 -23.41
CA PHE A 389 9.02 7.34 -24.05
C PHE A 389 9.22 8.31 -25.21
N GLY A 390 8.22 8.52 -26.05
CA GLY A 390 8.32 9.23 -27.32
C GLY A 390 7.90 10.71 -27.29
N ASP A 391 7.11 11.15 -26.31
CA ASP A 391 6.58 12.51 -26.19
C ASP A 391 6.99 13.13 -24.86
N GLU A 392 7.81 14.18 -24.91
CA GLU A 392 8.30 14.88 -23.73
C GLU A 392 7.18 15.48 -22.88
N ARG A 393 6.08 15.93 -23.48
CA ARG A 393 4.95 16.50 -22.73
C ARG A 393 4.27 15.44 -21.87
N VAL A 394 4.03 14.25 -22.43
CA VAL A 394 3.44 13.11 -21.70
C VAL A 394 4.40 12.65 -20.60
N ARG A 395 5.69 12.60 -20.91
CA ARG A 395 6.71 12.27 -19.92
C ARG A 395 6.76 13.25 -18.75
N ARG A 396 6.64 14.57 -18.99
CA ARG A 396 6.60 15.58 -17.92
C ARG A 396 5.40 15.38 -16.99
N HIS A 397 4.23 15.01 -17.51
CA HIS A 397 3.10 14.65 -16.64
C HIS A 397 3.43 13.42 -15.78
N PHE A 398 4.04 12.37 -16.33
CA PHE A 398 4.47 11.21 -15.55
C PHE A 398 5.49 11.59 -14.46
N GLU A 399 6.48 12.44 -14.78
CA GLU A 399 7.47 12.94 -13.83
C GLU A 399 6.81 13.74 -12.70
N GLU A 400 5.85 14.60 -13.04
CA GLU A 400 5.14 15.49 -12.12
C GLU A 400 4.25 14.69 -11.16
N PHE A 401 3.40 13.80 -11.70
CA PHE A 401 2.39 13.10 -10.91
C PHE A 401 2.95 11.93 -10.08
N TYR A 402 4.13 11.42 -10.45
CA TYR A 402 4.74 10.28 -9.76
C TYR A 402 4.80 10.44 -8.24
N GLN A 403 5.00 11.65 -7.74
CA GLN A 403 5.18 11.96 -6.32
C GLN A 403 4.10 12.88 -5.73
N GLY A 404 3.09 13.25 -6.52
CA GLY A 404 2.09 14.23 -6.16
C GLY A 404 2.58 15.67 -6.34
N GLY A 405 2.80 16.06 -7.59
CA GLY A 405 2.83 17.41 -8.19
C GLY A 405 3.81 18.47 -7.72
N ASP A 406 4.32 18.47 -6.51
CA ASP A 406 5.16 19.59 -6.04
C ASP A 406 6.43 19.12 -5.30
N GLY A 407 6.82 17.89 -5.54
CA GLY A 407 7.89 17.26 -4.80
C GLY A 407 9.29 17.46 -5.35
N THR A 408 10.24 17.15 -4.51
CA THR A 408 11.59 16.79 -4.96
C THR A 408 11.49 15.42 -5.62
N ALA A 409 10.96 15.39 -6.83
CA ALA A 409 10.72 14.15 -7.54
C ALA A 409 12.00 13.32 -7.63
N PRO A 410 11.96 12.01 -7.35
CA PRO A 410 13.08 11.13 -7.61
C PRO A 410 13.32 10.98 -9.12
N ILE A 411 12.33 11.36 -9.94
CA ILE A 411 12.43 11.33 -11.39
C ILE A 411 12.96 12.67 -11.89
N THR A 412 14.04 12.62 -12.64
CA THR A 412 14.72 13.78 -13.25
C THR A 412 15.00 13.47 -14.71
N ASP A 413 15.44 14.47 -15.48
CA ASP A 413 15.90 14.30 -16.88
C ASP A 413 16.93 13.17 -17.06
N SER A 414 17.72 12.88 -16.03
CA SER A 414 18.72 11.82 -16.07
C SER A 414 18.21 10.46 -15.58
N THR A 415 17.14 10.42 -14.79
CA THR A 415 16.66 9.17 -14.14
C THR A 415 15.32 8.64 -14.70
N TRP A 416 14.53 9.46 -15.41
CA TRP A 416 13.18 9.09 -15.86
C TRP A 416 13.13 7.74 -16.59
N ARG A 417 14.14 7.43 -17.37
CA ARG A 417 14.20 6.20 -18.14
C ARG A 417 14.32 4.96 -17.26
N LEU A 418 14.97 5.05 -16.09
CA LEU A 418 15.06 3.96 -15.12
C LEU A 418 13.67 3.64 -14.56
N TYR A 419 12.91 4.66 -14.22
CA TYR A 419 11.52 4.52 -13.74
C TYR A 419 10.59 4.02 -14.85
N TRP A 420 10.73 4.54 -16.06
CA TRP A 420 10.01 4.03 -17.22
C TRP A 420 10.31 2.54 -17.49
N CYS A 421 11.59 2.13 -17.43
CA CYS A 421 11.98 0.73 -17.58
C CYS A 421 11.30 -0.17 -16.52
N ALA A 422 11.13 0.30 -15.28
CA ALA A 422 10.45 -0.47 -14.25
C ALA A 422 8.95 -0.66 -14.52
N ASN A 423 8.33 0.19 -15.33
CA ASN A 423 6.93 0.04 -15.71
C ASN A 423 6.70 -0.97 -16.85
N VAL A 424 7.71 -1.20 -17.69
CA VAL A 424 7.57 -2.04 -18.89
C VAL A 424 8.40 -3.32 -18.85
N ALA A 425 9.35 -3.44 -17.93
CA ALA A 425 10.29 -4.54 -17.83
C ALA A 425 10.26 -5.12 -16.41
N LEU A 426 9.33 -6.05 -16.17
CA LEU A 426 8.89 -6.51 -14.85
C LEU A 426 9.72 -7.69 -14.30
N THR A 427 10.88 -7.97 -14.89
CA THR A 427 11.87 -8.93 -14.35
C THR A 427 13.24 -8.25 -14.26
N VAL A 428 14.10 -8.71 -13.36
CA VAL A 428 15.46 -8.17 -13.20
C VAL A 428 16.24 -8.20 -14.52
N THR A 429 16.11 -9.29 -15.28
CA THR A 429 16.79 -9.44 -16.58
C THR A 429 16.30 -8.44 -17.61
N ALA A 430 14.96 -8.29 -17.76
CA ALA A 430 14.37 -7.37 -18.70
C ALA A 430 14.66 -5.90 -18.31
N TYR A 431 14.54 -5.57 -17.02
CA TYR A 431 14.87 -4.26 -16.50
C TYR A 431 16.34 -3.88 -16.77
N THR A 432 17.25 -4.78 -16.45
CA THR A 432 18.68 -4.55 -16.67
C THR A 432 18.98 -4.29 -18.16
N ALA A 433 18.37 -5.06 -19.06
CA ALA A 433 18.53 -4.84 -20.51
C ALA A 433 17.97 -3.50 -20.99
N CYS A 434 16.83 -3.05 -20.41
CA CYS A 434 16.20 -1.77 -20.70
C CYS A 434 17.02 -0.58 -20.16
N ALA A 435 17.55 -0.69 -18.94
CA ALA A 435 18.23 0.37 -18.19
C ALA A 435 19.73 0.51 -18.55
N MET A 436 20.37 -0.55 -19.03
CA MET A 436 21.83 -0.64 -19.27
C MET A 436 22.42 0.52 -20.11
N PRO A 437 21.79 1.06 -21.16
CA PRO A 437 22.35 2.18 -21.89
C PRO A 437 22.58 3.43 -21.06
N GLN A 438 21.85 3.57 -19.95
CA GLN A 438 21.87 4.75 -19.10
C GLN A 438 22.78 4.60 -17.88
N ILE A 439 22.84 3.40 -17.29
CA ILE A 439 23.72 3.10 -16.15
C ILE A 439 25.20 3.35 -16.51
N GLN A 440 25.54 3.24 -17.81
CA GLN A 440 26.90 3.47 -18.30
C GLN A 440 27.22 4.96 -18.58
N HIS A 441 26.21 5.84 -18.73
CA HIS A 441 26.42 7.21 -19.19
C HIS A 441 26.15 8.31 -18.15
N ASP A 442 25.29 8.13 -17.16
CA ASP A 442 24.69 9.25 -16.43
C ASP A 442 24.72 9.17 -14.89
N LEU A 443 25.32 8.16 -14.28
CA LEU A 443 25.46 8.17 -12.81
C LEU A 443 26.62 9.12 -12.42
N PRO A 444 26.33 10.26 -11.76
CA PRO A 444 27.38 11.05 -11.13
C PRO A 444 28.09 10.17 -10.08
N PRO A 445 29.38 10.39 -9.83
CA PRO A 445 30.07 9.67 -8.77
C PRO A 445 29.30 9.88 -7.48
N HIS A 446 28.90 8.77 -6.85
CA HIS A 446 28.15 8.81 -5.60
C HIS A 446 28.80 9.78 -4.63
N PRO A 447 28.05 10.71 -4.01
CA PRO A 447 28.56 11.38 -2.84
C PRO A 447 28.88 10.30 -1.81
N SER A 448 30.10 10.32 -1.30
CA SER A 448 30.52 9.41 -0.23
C SER A 448 29.46 9.46 0.89
N PRO A 449 29.03 8.33 1.43
CA PRO A 449 28.08 8.35 2.54
C PRO A 449 28.61 9.27 3.63
N PRO A 450 27.77 10.07 4.27
CA PRO A 450 28.21 10.90 5.39
C PRO A 450 28.91 9.99 6.41
N PRO A 451 30.03 10.43 7.01
CA PRO A 451 30.70 9.64 8.00
C PRO A 451 29.71 9.28 9.11
N PRO A 452 29.76 8.05 9.64
CA PRO A 452 28.89 7.67 10.73
C PRO A 452 29.01 8.71 11.86
N PRO A 453 27.89 9.06 12.52
CA PRO A 453 27.96 10.03 13.61
C PRO A 453 29.00 9.55 14.62
N SER A 454 29.92 10.44 14.98
CA SER A 454 30.94 10.17 15.98
C SER A 454 30.26 9.65 17.25
N PRO A 455 30.70 8.55 17.83
CA PRO A 455 30.09 8.03 19.06
C PRO A 455 30.10 9.15 20.12
N THR A 456 28.92 9.49 20.60
CA THR A 456 28.75 10.43 21.70
C THR A 456 29.59 9.91 22.87
N PRO A 457 30.50 10.68 23.46
CA PRO A 457 31.27 10.21 24.58
C PRO A 457 30.30 9.79 25.70
N LEU A 458 30.41 8.55 26.15
CA LEU A 458 29.72 8.08 27.35
C LEU A 458 30.11 9.02 28.49
N ALA A 459 29.12 9.68 29.09
CA ALA A 459 29.32 10.50 30.26
C ALA A 459 29.99 9.63 31.33
N SER A 460 31.18 10.04 31.78
CA SER A 460 31.86 9.39 32.87
C SER A 460 30.97 9.38 34.11
N PRO A 461 30.86 8.26 34.82
CA PRO A 461 30.07 8.22 36.04
C PRO A 461 30.62 9.23 37.06
N SER A 462 29.77 10.07 37.59
CA SER A 462 30.09 11.01 38.65
C SER A 462 30.58 10.20 39.86
N PRO A 463 31.67 10.64 40.56
CA PRO A 463 32.14 9.93 41.71
C PRO A 463 31.08 9.94 42.81
N ALA A 464 30.82 8.76 43.37
CA ALA A 464 29.92 8.55 44.51
C ALA A 464 30.34 9.42 45.69
N ALA A 465 29.40 10.18 46.22
CA ALA A 465 29.60 10.93 47.44
C ALA A 465 29.90 9.98 48.59
N THR A 466 31.08 10.11 49.20
CA THR A 466 31.48 9.43 50.42
C THR A 466 30.61 9.91 51.59
N ALA A 467 29.80 9.01 52.10
CA ALA A 467 29.05 9.26 53.33
C ALA A 467 30.00 9.28 54.53
N THR A 468 30.06 10.40 55.23
CA THR A 468 30.74 10.58 56.49
C THR A 468 29.93 9.88 57.62
N PRO A 469 30.54 9.07 58.50
CA PRO A 469 29.80 8.47 59.62
C PRO A 469 29.49 9.53 60.67
N SER A 470 28.23 9.65 61.06
CA SER A 470 27.74 10.45 62.18
C SER A 470 28.10 9.75 63.49
N ALA A 471 28.80 10.46 64.35
CA ALA A 471 29.10 10.03 65.74
C ALA A 471 27.82 10.07 66.60
N ALA A 472 27.63 9.00 67.39
CA ALA A 472 26.58 8.93 68.41
C ALA A 472 26.93 9.81 69.59
N PRO A 473 25.95 10.42 70.28
CA PRO A 473 26.17 11.08 71.55
C PRO A 473 26.07 10.11 72.74
N THR A 474 26.95 10.29 73.70
CA THR A 474 26.91 9.73 75.07
C THR A 474 25.78 10.31 75.90
#